data_78a9a1eb0c076a79dc6c8d254a9b763d
#
_entry.id   78a9a1eb0c076a79dc6c8d254a9b763d
#
_cell.length_a   1.000
_cell.length_b   1.000
_cell.length_c   1.000
_cell.angle_alpha   90.00
_cell.angle_beta   90.00
_cell.angle_gamma   90.00
#
_symmetry.space_group_name_H-M   'P 1'
#
loop_
_entity.id
_entity.type
_entity.pdbx_description
1 polymer ?
#
loop_
_entity_poly.entity_id
_entity_poly.type
_entity_poly.pdbx_seq_one_letter_code
_entity_poly.pdbx_strand_id
1 'polypeptide(L)'
;RFCAAPVQWSRKAVADGHAKAVILNSGGANACTGEAGYQQSVSTAEAVAELVGAQAEDVAVCSTGLIGELLPLDNVLAGAKAAYAALASTAEAGADASHAIMTTDTKAKTVELTGSNGWKIGGMVKGSGMIAPQLATMLCVITTDAVVSAGQMQAALTVAAEHSFNRIDVDGCMSTNDTVLPVS
;
A
#
# COMPACT_ATOMS: atom_id res chain seq x y z
N ARG A 1 14.19 -12.13 -9.11
CA ARG A 1 12.96 -11.94 -8.32
C ARG A 1 12.09 -10.92 -9.03
N PHE A 2 10.86 -11.25 -9.38
CA PHE A 2 9.94 -10.31 -10.00
C PHE A 2 9.52 -9.25 -8.98
N CYS A 3 9.50 -8.00 -9.44
CA CYS A 3 9.06 -6.85 -8.67
C CYS A 3 8.05 -6.09 -9.51
N ALA A 4 6.84 -5.93 -9.05
CA ALA A 4 5.77 -5.26 -9.78
C ALA A 4 6.08 -3.77 -10.00
N ALA A 5 5.52 -3.20 -11.04
CA ALA A 5 5.71 -1.79 -11.40
C ALA A 5 5.41 -0.82 -10.24
N PRO A 6 4.27 -0.94 -9.52
CA PRO A 6 4.00 -0.05 -8.39
C PRO A 6 5.00 -0.18 -7.25
N VAL A 7 5.55 -1.37 -7.01
CA VAL A 7 6.60 -1.57 -5.99
C VAL A 7 7.90 -0.87 -6.39
N GLN A 8 8.28 -0.96 -7.68
CA GLN A 8 9.47 -0.27 -8.19
C GLN A 8 9.32 1.25 -8.06
N TRP A 9 8.16 1.79 -8.44
CA TRP A 9 7.85 3.20 -8.28
C TRP A 9 7.87 3.62 -6.81
N SER A 10 7.09 2.97 -5.96
CA SER A 10 6.96 3.36 -4.55
C SER A 10 8.28 3.27 -3.79
N ARG A 11 9.13 2.28 -4.10
CA ARG A 11 10.46 2.18 -3.50
C ARG A 11 11.34 3.40 -3.85
N LYS A 12 11.18 3.96 -5.05
CA LYS A 12 11.85 5.21 -5.46
C LYS A 12 11.22 6.42 -4.78
N ALA A 13 9.89 6.48 -4.76
CA ALA A 13 9.12 7.59 -4.21
C ALA A 13 9.40 7.82 -2.71
N VAL A 14 9.44 6.75 -1.90
CA VAL A 14 9.69 6.86 -0.46
C VAL A 14 11.16 6.75 -0.06
N ALA A 15 12.10 6.83 -1.00
CA ALA A 15 13.53 6.62 -0.74
C ALA A 15 14.15 7.68 0.20
N ASP A 16 13.60 8.88 0.22
CA ASP A 16 14.00 9.96 1.13
C ASP A 16 13.32 9.88 2.51
N GLY A 17 12.44 8.91 2.71
CA GLY A 17 11.70 8.70 3.95
C GLY A 17 10.48 9.61 4.11
N HIS A 18 10.00 10.21 3.03
CA HIS A 18 8.82 11.07 3.02
C HIS A 18 7.75 10.55 2.06
N ALA A 19 6.49 10.71 2.44
CA ALA A 19 5.33 10.50 1.58
C ALA A 19 4.20 11.43 2.05
N LYS A 20 3.45 11.97 1.10
CA LYS A 20 2.25 12.79 1.36
C LYS A 20 0.96 12.04 1.08
N ALA A 21 1.02 11.05 0.23
CA ALA A 21 -0.14 10.23 -0.08
C ALA A 21 0.26 8.79 -0.42
N VAL A 22 -0.68 7.90 -0.19
CA VAL A 22 -0.62 6.50 -0.63
C VAL A 22 -1.90 6.20 -1.40
N ILE A 23 -1.76 5.76 -2.64
CA ILE A 23 -2.88 5.26 -3.44
C ILE A 23 -2.80 3.74 -3.56
N LEU A 24 -3.92 3.07 -3.30
CA LEU A 24 -4.01 1.63 -3.42
C LEU A 24 -5.15 1.28 -4.39
N ASN A 25 -4.93 0.33 -5.28
CA ASN A 25 -5.99 -0.25 -6.09
C ASN A 25 -6.05 -1.77 -5.94
N SER A 26 -7.25 -2.32 -6.05
CA SER A 26 -7.51 -3.75 -6.15
C SER A 26 -8.10 -4.11 -7.53
N GLY A 27 -7.93 -5.38 -7.93
CA GLY A 27 -8.40 -5.90 -9.23
C GLY A 27 -7.29 -6.17 -10.23
N GLY A 28 -6.29 -5.30 -10.34
CA GLY A 28 -5.10 -5.49 -11.16
C GLY A 28 -3.82 -5.25 -10.36
N ALA A 29 -2.84 -6.13 -10.50
CA ALA A 29 -1.57 -6.07 -9.79
C ALA A 29 -0.54 -5.15 -10.46
N ASN A 30 -0.73 -4.85 -11.74
CA ASN A 30 0.26 -4.15 -12.56
C ASN A 30 1.66 -4.80 -12.43
N ALA A 31 1.69 -6.13 -12.46
CA ALA A 31 2.89 -6.95 -12.36
C ALA A 31 3.12 -7.70 -13.68
N CYS A 32 4.37 -7.88 -14.07
CA CYS A 32 4.77 -8.46 -15.36
C CYS A 32 4.27 -7.66 -16.57
N THR A 33 4.10 -6.36 -16.43
CA THR A 33 3.55 -5.43 -17.42
C THR A 33 4.62 -4.58 -18.12
N GLY A 34 5.88 -4.77 -17.78
CA GLY A 34 7.02 -4.09 -18.39
C GLY A 34 7.00 -2.58 -18.18
N GLU A 35 7.62 -1.85 -19.12
CA GLU A 35 7.72 -0.39 -19.07
C GLU A 35 6.34 0.30 -19.11
N ALA A 36 5.41 -0.24 -19.89
CA ALA A 36 4.06 0.32 -19.96
C ALA A 36 3.36 0.33 -18.59
N GLY A 37 3.50 -0.74 -17.82
CA GLY A 37 2.96 -0.79 -16.46
C GLY A 37 3.67 0.15 -15.49
N TYR A 38 4.99 0.35 -15.66
CA TYR A 38 5.73 1.33 -14.87
C TYR A 38 5.21 2.75 -15.14
N GLN A 39 5.02 3.11 -16.41
CA GLN A 39 4.45 4.40 -16.79
C GLN A 39 3.02 4.61 -16.26
N GLN A 40 2.21 3.55 -16.18
CA GLN A 40 0.90 3.64 -15.50
C GLN A 40 1.04 3.97 -14.01
N SER A 41 2.04 3.42 -13.32
CA SER A 41 2.31 3.77 -11.91
C SER A 41 2.75 5.23 -11.77
N VAL A 42 3.58 5.72 -12.69
CA VAL A 42 3.97 7.15 -12.76
C VAL A 42 2.76 8.04 -12.96
N SER A 43 1.95 7.76 -13.98
CA SER A 43 0.75 8.57 -14.29
C SER A 43 -0.27 8.56 -13.13
N THR A 44 -0.38 7.43 -12.40
CA THR A 44 -1.22 7.35 -11.22
C THR A 44 -0.68 8.24 -10.09
N ALA A 45 0.64 8.23 -9.86
CA ALA A 45 1.27 9.08 -8.86
C ALA A 45 1.13 10.57 -9.20
N GLU A 46 1.36 10.95 -10.46
CA GLU A 46 1.20 12.32 -10.96
C GLU A 46 -0.23 12.83 -10.73
N ALA A 47 -1.23 12.04 -11.10
CA ALA A 47 -2.64 12.42 -10.93
C ALA A 47 -3.02 12.58 -9.45
N VAL A 48 -2.56 11.71 -8.57
CA VAL A 48 -2.79 11.85 -7.13
C VAL A 48 -2.04 13.04 -6.55
N ALA A 49 -0.80 13.26 -6.97
CA ALA A 49 0.00 14.41 -6.55
C ALA A 49 -0.69 15.74 -6.88
N GLU A 50 -1.29 15.86 -8.07
CA GLU A 50 -2.09 17.03 -8.46
C GLU A 50 -3.28 17.24 -7.50
N LEU A 51 -4.00 16.16 -7.14
CA LEU A 51 -5.15 16.25 -6.24
C LEU A 51 -4.76 16.72 -4.83
N VAL A 52 -3.62 16.24 -4.31
CA VAL A 52 -3.17 16.54 -2.93
C VAL A 52 -2.21 17.73 -2.82
N GLY A 53 -1.85 18.36 -3.94
CA GLY A 53 -0.90 19.48 -3.97
C GLY A 53 0.53 19.07 -3.61
N ALA A 54 1.01 17.95 -4.15
CA ALA A 54 2.32 17.34 -3.89
C ALA A 54 3.13 17.15 -5.18
N GLN A 55 4.32 16.58 -5.07
CA GLN A 55 5.06 16.06 -6.22
C GLN A 55 4.74 14.57 -6.40
N ALA A 56 4.93 14.03 -7.61
CA ALA A 56 4.69 12.61 -7.87
C ALA A 56 5.54 11.70 -6.95
N GLU A 57 6.76 12.12 -6.68
CA GLU A 57 7.70 11.44 -5.78
C GLU A 57 7.25 11.40 -4.32
N ASP A 58 6.29 12.23 -3.92
CA ASP A 58 5.65 12.19 -2.59
C ASP A 58 4.49 11.17 -2.51
N VAL A 59 4.20 10.44 -3.61
CA VAL A 59 3.05 9.54 -3.69
C VAL A 59 3.48 8.09 -3.86
N ALA A 60 3.19 7.25 -2.88
CA ALA A 60 3.35 5.81 -3.00
C ALA A 60 2.16 5.19 -3.73
N VAL A 61 2.42 4.26 -4.64
CA VAL A 61 1.42 3.53 -5.43
C VAL A 61 1.49 2.05 -5.09
N CYS A 62 0.35 1.46 -4.75
CA CYS A 62 0.21 0.05 -4.41
C CYS A 62 -0.91 -0.57 -5.24
N SER A 63 -0.66 -1.72 -5.82
CA SER A 63 -1.65 -2.44 -6.65
C SER A 63 -1.71 -3.92 -6.25
N THR A 64 -2.88 -4.52 -6.39
CA THR A 64 -3.09 -5.95 -6.13
C THR A 64 -4.18 -6.51 -7.05
N GLY A 65 -4.07 -7.78 -7.44
CA GLY A 65 -5.05 -8.48 -8.28
C GLY A 65 -4.41 -9.27 -9.42
N LEU A 66 -5.00 -9.21 -10.59
CA LEU A 66 -4.54 -9.95 -11.78
C LEU A 66 -3.11 -9.54 -12.19
N ILE A 67 -2.30 -10.54 -12.53
CA ILE A 67 -0.91 -10.38 -12.98
C ILE A 67 -0.87 -10.55 -14.51
N GLY A 68 -0.01 -9.76 -15.16
CA GLY A 68 0.22 -9.87 -16.61
C GLY A 68 -0.65 -8.97 -17.47
N GLU A 69 -1.56 -8.22 -16.86
CA GLU A 69 -2.45 -7.27 -17.55
C GLU A 69 -2.18 -5.83 -17.11
N LEU A 70 -2.25 -4.91 -18.07
CA LEU A 70 -2.21 -3.48 -17.79
C LEU A 70 -3.47 -3.06 -17.05
N LEU A 71 -3.34 -2.07 -16.18
CA LEU A 71 -4.51 -1.48 -15.50
C LEU A 71 -5.38 -0.71 -16.51
N PRO A 72 -6.70 -0.68 -16.33
CA PRO A 72 -7.57 0.25 -17.05
C PRO A 72 -7.33 1.67 -16.48
N LEU A 73 -6.30 2.34 -16.98
CA LEU A 73 -5.75 3.56 -16.38
C LEU A 73 -6.80 4.64 -16.17
N ASP A 74 -7.69 4.87 -17.15
CA ASP A 74 -8.76 5.86 -17.03
C ASP A 74 -9.67 5.59 -15.83
N ASN A 75 -9.97 4.31 -15.57
CA ASN A 75 -10.78 3.92 -14.41
C ASN A 75 -10.01 4.13 -13.10
N VAL A 76 -8.70 3.84 -13.08
CA VAL A 76 -7.84 4.08 -11.91
C VAL A 76 -7.80 5.57 -11.59
N LEU A 77 -7.60 6.43 -12.58
CA LEU A 77 -7.55 7.88 -12.40
C LEU A 77 -8.91 8.46 -11.96
N ALA A 78 -10.00 7.98 -12.54
CA ALA A 78 -11.35 8.36 -12.12
C ALA A 78 -11.64 7.91 -10.67
N GLY A 79 -11.22 6.69 -10.32
CA GLY A 79 -11.33 6.16 -8.97
C GLY A 79 -10.49 6.95 -7.95
N ALA A 80 -9.27 7.33 -8.31
CA ALA A 80 -8.40 8.17 -7.47
C ALA A 80 -9.06 9.52 -7.15
N LYS A 81 -9.63 10.18 -8.16
CA LYS A 81 -10.37 11.43 -8.00
C LYS A 81 -11.60 11.28 -7.11
N ALA A 82 -12.36 10.19 -7.27
CA ALA A 82 -13.52 9.90 -6.43
C ALA A 82 -13.12 9.61 -4.98
N ALA A 83 -12.06 8.82 -4.77
CA ALA A 83 -11.52 8.52 -3.45
C ALA A 83 -11.01 9.79 -2.75
N TYR A 84 -10.32 10.68 -3.46
CA TYR A 84 -9.88 11.97 -2.91
C TYR A 84 -11.07 12.83 -2.45
N ALA A 85 -12.12 12.89 -3.24
CA ALA A 85 -13.33 13.65 -2.88
C ALA A 85 -14.07 13.04 -1.67
N ALA A 86 -13.88 11.76 -1.39
CA ALA A 86 -14.49 11.04 -0.28
C ALA A 86 -13.58 10.94 0.97
N LEU A 87 -12.39 11.54 0.96
CA LEU A 87 -11.47 11.50 2.09
C LEU A 87 -12.12 12.07 3.36
N ALA A 88 -12.08 11.30 4.44
CA ALA A 88 -12.58 11.73 5.74
C ALA A 88 -11.82 11.04 6.87
N SER A 89 -11.73 11.74 8.02
CA SER A 89 -11.11 11.20 9.24
C SER A 89 -12.18 10.55 10.13
N THR A 90 -12.88 9.55 9.59
CA THR A 90 -13.95 8.81 10.31
C THR A 90 -13.70 7.31 10.30
N ALA A 91 -14.32 6.60 11.24
CA ALA A 91 -14.23 5.15 11.28
C ALA A 91 -14.82 4.48 10.02
N GLU A 92 -15.88 5.07 9.46
CA GLU A 92 -16.51 4.59 8.23
C GLU A 92 -15.54 4.70 7.04
N ALA A 93 -14.87 5.84 6.87
CA ALA A 93 -13.88 6.01 5.81
C ALA A 93 -12.72 5.02 5.93
N GLY A 94 -12.27 4.74 7.16
CA GLY A 94 -11.27 3.69 7.42
C GLY A 94 -11.77 2.29 7.07
N ALA A 95 -13.02 1.98 7.40
CA ALA A 95 -13.67 0.72 7.03
C ALA A 95 -13.80 0.59 5.50
N ASP A 96 -14.27 1.62 4.81
CA ASP A 96 -14.40 1.65 3.36
C ASP A 96 -13.04 1.42 2.67
N ALA A 97 -11.99 2.12 3.13
CA ALA A 97 -10.65 1.93 2.62
C ALA A 97 -10.15 0.48 2.79
N SER A 98 -10.40 -0.14 3.95
CA SER A 98 -10.01 -1.52 4.23
C SER A 98 -10.76 -2.55 3.37
N HIS A 99 -12.00 -2.28 3.01
CA HIS A 99 -12.78 -3.10 2.08
C HIS A 99 -12.31 -2.91 0.62
N ALA A 100 -12.01 -1.67 0.24
CA ALA A 100 -11.62 -1.34 -1.14
C ALA A 100 -10.32 -2.03 -1.59
N ILE A 101 -9.42 -2.37 -0.67
CA ILE A 101 -8.15 -3.04 -1.01
C ILE A 101 -8.25 -4.58 -1.07
N MET A 102 -9.40 -5.16 -0.71
CA MET A 102 -9.59 -6.61 -0.73
C MET A 102 -9.61 -7.17 -2.15
N THR A 103 -9.17 -8.42 -2.30
CA THR A 103 -9.33 -9.21 -3.52
C THR A 103 -10.04 -10.53 -3.20
N THR A 104 -9.32 -11.55 -2.77
CA THR A 104 -9.85 -12.85 -2.34
C THR A 104 -10.03 -12.94 -0.83
N ASP A 105 -9.80 -11.86 -0.12
CA ASP A 105 -10.04 -11.78 1.33
C ASP A 105 -11.50 -12.01 1.66
N THR A 106 -11.77 -12.77 2.72
CA THR A 106 -13.13 -13.05 3.18
C THR A 106 -13.67 -11.95 4.10
N LYS A 107 -12.79 -11.11 4.64
CA LYS A 107 -13.13 -9.98 5.53
C LYS A 107 -12.03 -8.93 5.49
N ALA A 108 -12.41 -7.69 5.73
CA ALA A 108 -11.45 -6.60 5.97
C ALA A 108 -10.68 -6.83 7.28
N LYS A 109 -9.41 -6.43 7.28
CA LYS A 109 -8.52 -6.61 8.43
C LYS A 109 -7.98 -5.24 8.83
N THR A 110 -8.38 -4.79 10.01
CA THR A 110 -7.94 -3.52 10.61
C THR A 110 -7.48 -3.73 12.03
N VAL A 111 -6.65 -2.83 12.52
CA VAL A 111 -6.18 -2.80 13.91
C VAL A 111 -6.06 -1.36 14.38
N GLU A 112 -6.37 -1.15 15.64
CA GLU A 112 -6.10 0.10 16.37
C GLU A 112 -5.44 -0.24 17.70
N LEU A 113 -4.37 0.47 18.03
CA LEU A 113 -3.63 0.33 19.29
C LEU A 113 -3.34 1.70 19.86
N THR A 114 -3.39 1.81 21.18
CA THR A 114 -2.97 2.99 21.91
C THR A 114 -1.78 2.64 22.79
N GLY A 115 -0.69 3.37 22.64
CA GLY A 115 0.50 3.20 23.46
C GLY A 115 0.36 3.81 24.84
N SER A 116 1.28 3.46 25.74
CA SER A 116 1.29 3.92 27.15
C SER A 116 1.35 5.43 27.31
N ASN A 117 1.94 6.13 26.34
CA ASN A 117 2.06 7.60 26.33
C ASN A 117 0.95 8.29 25.52
N GLY A 118 -0.11 7.56 25.16
CA GLY A 118 -1.27 8.10 24.47
C GLY A 118 -1.18 8.19 22.94
N TRP A 119 0.00 7.89 22.32
CA TRP A 119 0.10 7.78 20.88
C TRP A 119 -0.74 6.60 20.36
N LYS A 120 -1.18 6.70 19.12
CA LYS A 120 -2.01 5.68 18.48
C LYS A 120 -1.34 5.10 17.25
N ILE A 121 -1.66 3.85 16.97
CA ILE A 121 -1.39 3.20 15.68
C ILE A 121 -2.72 2.71 15.13
N GLY A 122 -2.99 3.06 13.88
CA GLY A 122 -4.05 2.45 13.07
C GLY A 122 -3.43 1.67 11.94
N GLY A 123 -4.07 0.60 11.52
CA GLY A 123 -3.57 -0.17 10.39
C GLY A 123 -4.66 -0.90 9.64
N MET A 124 -4.47 -1.03 8.33
CA MET A 124 -5.25 -1.92 7.48
C MET A 124 -4.33 -2.82 6.68
N VAL A 125 -4.75 -4.06 6.47
CA VAL A 125 -3.99 -5.03 5.69
C VAL A 125 -4.93 -5.93 4.88
N LYS A 126 -4.54 -6.22 3.65
CA LYS A 126 -5.17 -7.27 2.84
C LYS A 126 -4.16 -8.36 2.52
N GLY A 127 -4.63 -9.57 2.34
CA GLY A 127 -3.88 -10.76 1.93
C GLY A 127 -4.65 -12.02 2.32
N SER A 128 -4.75 -12.97 1.39
CA SER A 128 -5.48 -14.21 1.59
C SER A 128 -4.76 -15.41 0.98
N GLY A 129 -4.18 -15.28 -0.19
CA GLY A 129 -3.39 -16.32 -0.87
C GLY A 129 -2.15 -15.73 -1.53
N MET A 130 -1.30 -16.56 -2.11
CA MET A 130 0.03 -16.23 -2.62
C MET A 130 0.87 -15.60 -1.50
N ILE A 131 0.92 -16.29 -0.37
CA ILE A 131 1.63 -15.87 0.84
C ILE A 131 2.64 -16.94 1.22
N ALA A 132 3.91 -16.59 1.16
CA ALA A 132 5.03 -17.39 1.64
C ALA A 132 5.97 -16.51 2.48
N PRO A 133 6.79 -17.08 3.36
CA PRO A 133 7.71 -16.33 4.20
C PRO A 133 8.54 -15.32 3.42
N GLN A 134 8.59 -14.09 3.92
CA GLN A 134 9.29 -12.91 3.35
C GLN A 134 8.66 -12.31 2.08
N LEU A 135 7.61 -12.90 1.49
CA LEU A 135 6.84 -12.31 0.38
C LEU A 135 5.40 -12.80 0.40
N ALA A 136 4.57 -12.07 1.08
CA ALA A 136 3.14 -12.29 1.12
C ALA A 136 2.44 -11.42 0.06
N THR A 137 1.40 -11.89 -0.61
CA THR A 137 0.54 -11.03 -1.43
C THR A 137 -0.26 -10.11 -0.50
N MET A 138 0.43 -9.10 -0.02
CA MET A 138 -0.06 -8.24 1.04
C MET A 138 0.16 -6.77 0.72
N LEU A 139 -0.89 -5.99 0.91
CA LEU A 139 -0.80 -4.54 1.02
C LEU A 139 -1.16 -4.16 2.45
N CYS A 140 -0.28 -3.42 3.11
CA CYS A 140 -0.48 -2.97 4.47
C CYS A 140 -0.12 -1.49 4.57
N VAL A 141 -1.03 -0.70 5.14
CA VAL A 141 -0.76 0.69 5.52
C VAL A 141 -0.92 0.78 7.03
N ILE A 142 0.10 1.35 7.68
CA ILE A 142 0.14 1.58 9.12
C ILE A 142 0.28 3.09 9.32
N THR A 143 -0.61 3.69 10.09
CA THR A 143 -0.56 5.12 10.44
C THR A 143 -0.33 5.30 11.92
N THR A 144 0.41 6.34 12.30
CA THR A 144 0.60 6.70 13.71
C THR A 144 0.68 8.21 13.87
N ASP A 145 0.27 8.71 15.03
CA ASP A 145 0.48 10.08 15.50
C ASP A 145 1.76 10.23 16.34
N ALA A 146 2.53 9.16 16.50
CA ALA A 146 3.83 9.21 17.14
C ALA A 146 4.85 9.92 16.23
N VAL A 147 5.53 10.93 16.78
CA VAL A 147 6.59 11.64 16.06
C VAL A 147 7.87 10.80 16.07
N VAL A 148 8.21 10.23 14.93
CA VAL A 148 9.39 9.38 14.77
C VAL A 148 10.13 9.74 13.48
N SER A 149 11.45 9.55 13.47
CA SER A 149 12.23 9.72 12.24
C SER A 149 12.04 8.53 11.28
N ALA A 150 12.26 8.74 9.99
CA ALA A 150 12.20 7.69 8.97
C ALA A 150 13.10 6.48 9.33
N GLY A 151 14.30 6.73 9.88
CA GLY A 151 15.20 5.66 10.33
C GLY A 151 14.65 4.84 11.51
N GLN A 152 14.00 5.49 12.46
CA GLN A 152 13.34 4.80 13.58
C GLN A 152 12.12 3.99 13.08
N MET A 153 11.33 4.58 12.18
CA MET A 153 10.20 3.91 11.56
C MET A 153 10.63 2.66 10.80
N GLN A 154 11.68 2.77 9.98
CA GLN A 154 12.23 1.64 9.23
C GLN A 154 12.75 0.54 10.15
N ALA A 155 13.45 0.89 11.24
CA ALA A 155 13.95 -0.08 12.21
C ALA A 155 12.79 -0.82 12.91
N ALA A 156 11.77 -0.09 13.36
CA ALA A 156 10.58 -0.67 13.97
C ALA A 156 9.83 -1.59 13.00
N LEU A 157 9.63 -1.16 11.74
CA LEU A 157 8.99 -1.96 10.71
C LEU A 157 9.76 -3.27 10.44
N THR A 158 11.08 -3.20 10.35
CA THR A 158 11.93 -4.39 10.12
C THR A 158 11.68 -5.44 11.20
N VAL A 159 11.79 -5.03 12.46
CA VAL A 159 11.56 -5.94 13.60
C VAL A 159 10.13 -6.48 13.61
N ALA A 160 9.14 -5.61 13.40
CA ALA A 160 7.73 -6.02 13.37
C ALA A 160 7.47 -7.03 12.25
N ALA A 161 7.97 -6.79 11.04
CA ALA A 161 7.78 -7.67 9.89
C ALA A 161 8.47 -9.04 10.11
N GLU A 162 9.67 -9.08 10.67
CA GLU A 162 10.38 -10.33 10.99
C GLU A 162 9.63 -11.20 12.01
N HIS A 163 8.93 -10.58 12.94
CA HIS A 163 8.19 -11.29 13.98
C HIS A 163 6.70 -11.56 13.63
N SER A 164 6.23 -11.10 12.46
CA SER A 164 4.84 -11.25 12.02
C SER A 164 4.75 -11.68 10.55
N PHE A 165 4.69 -10.75 9.63
CA PHE A 165 4.41 -10.99 8.22
C PHE A 165 5.38 -11.96 7.55
N ASN A 166 6.68 -11.87 7.86
CA ASN A 166 7.70 -12.74 7.30
C ASN A 166 7.63 -14.19 7.78
N ARG A 167 6.70 -14.52 8.67
CA ARG A 167 6.47 -15.87 9.21
C ARG A 167 5.19 -16.51 8.69
N ILE A 168 4.42 -15.79 7.89
CA ILE A 168 3.14 -16.30 7.37
C ILE A 168 3.42 -17.14 6.13
N ASP A 169 2.86 -18.34 6.11
CA ASP A 169 2.82 -19.22 4.95
C ASP A 169 1.39 -19.75 4.78
N VAL A 170 0.84 -19.62 3.58
CA VAL A 170 -0.50 -20.09 3.24
C VAL A 170 -0.44 -21.19 2.18
N ASP A 171 0.31 -20.98 1.11
CA ASP A 171 0.33 -21.83 -0.08
C ASP A 171 1.72 -21.98 -0.71
N GLY A 172 2.77 -21.49 -0.04
CA GLY A 172 4.15 -21.56 -0.53
C GLY A 172 4.44 -20.68 -1.74
N CYS A 173 3.47 -19.87 -2.20
CA CYS A 173 3.62 -19.02 -3.37
C CYS A 173 4.08 -17.60 -2.96
N MET A 174 5.12 -17.11 -3.62
CA MET A 174 5.64 -15.76 -3.36
C MET A 174 4.93 -14.72 -4.21
N SER A 175 4.75 -13.52 -3.65
CA SER A 175 4.14 -12.38 -4.32
C SER A 175 5.13 -11.53 -5.11
N THR A 176 4.57 -10.66 -5.94
CA THR A 176 5.28 -9.64 -6.72
C THR A 176 5.04 -8.22 -6.24
N ASN A 177 4.03 -8.01 -5.36
CA ASN A 177 3.46 -6.70 -5.03
C ASN A 177 3.53 -6.34 -3.54
N ASP A 178 4.18 -7.14 -2.71
CA ASP A 178 4.23 -6.92 -1.27
C ASP A 178 4.66 -5.51 -0.92
N THR A 179 3.85 -4.86 -0.13
CA THR A 179 4.14 -3.50 0.32
C THR A 179 3.59 -3.29 1.73
N VAL A 180 4.45 -2.86 2.63
CA VAL A 180 4.09 -2.39 3.97
C VAL A 180 4.59 -0.98 4.12
N LEU A 181 3.69 -0.03 4.29
CA LEU A 181 3.98 1.40 4.38
C LEU A 181 3.57 1.92 5.76
N PRO A 182 4.51 2.20 6.64
CA PRO A 182 4.27 2.98 7.85
C PRO A 182 4.35 4.48 7.53
N VAL A 183 3.42 5.26 8.09
CA VAL A 183 3.31 6.71 7.92
C VAL A 183 3.05 7.35 9.27
N SER A 184 3.75 8.45 9.59
CA SER A 184 3.56 9.24 10.80
C SER A 184 3.30 10.72 10.50
#